data_3bb5106563b906afd18aa532cf14e261
#
_entry.id   3bb5106563b906afd18aa532cf14e261
#
_cell.length_a   1.000
_cell.length_b   1.000
_cell.length_c   1.000
_cell.angle_alpha   90.00
_cell.angle_beta   90.00
_cell.angle_gamma   90.00
#
_symmetry.space_group_name_H-M   'P 1'
#
loop_
_entity.id
_entity.type
_entity.pdbx_description
1 polymer ?
#
loop_
_entity_poly.entity_id
_entity_poly.type
_entity_poly.pdbx_seq_one_letter_code
_entity_poly.pdbx_strand_id
1 'polypeptide(L)'
;MRARVHLYTIIAAAFLAAGSAAPARAAGTTAANFLKIPVAAMPSGMAEAYTAMVGPDSILYNPAGLGLMSYSSFSGSHNQYLLGITQEYLSLAWRFPFGTVAGAFSSLSSGDIDAYDENDMPVGKTSTNHRMMAVSFAKSWPHFRKDEGRLDPMLITPPWTRIEPVTDYRPKVYRISVGATVKKVDEELAGETSGTYAFDAGATLVLPRHFHVGASALNFGGKQKFYESSAKLPSSLRFGLAKDFHTINDIMVFTVASDLVKYSDQDALAVMGLQTDIMRMFQLRLGYTTQKDSGSRMTGGFGMNFDRLSEKGTMFSGARVDYSYLDYGSLGTTHRLGVQFIW
;
A
#
# COMPACT_ATOMS: atom_id res chain seq x y z
N MET A 1 29.04 20.74 1.71
CA MET A 1 27.90 20.89 2.64
C MET A 1 26.78 21.76 2.05
N ARG A 2 27.08 22.91 1.44
CA ARG A 2 26.06 23.86 0.88
C ARG A 2 25.19 23.27 -0.24
N ALA A 3 25.74 22.52 -1.21
CA ALA A 3 24.96 21.93 -2.31
C ALA A 3 23.92 20.88 -1.87
N ARG A 4 24.08 20.28 -0.70
CA ARG A 4 23.13 19.27 -0.15
C ARG A 4 21.93 19.91 0.52
N VAL A 5 22.10 21.09 1.13
CA VAL A 5 20.99 21.85 1.73
C VAL A 5 20.05 22.34 0.62
N HIS A 6 20.58 22.78 -0.52
CA HIS A 6 19.77 23.23 -1.64
C HIS A 6 18.92 22.14 -2.29
N LEU A 7 19.39 20.89 -2.33
CA LEU A 7 18.60 19.78 -2.87
C LEU A 7 17.37 19.48 -2.00
N TYR A 8 17.51 19.49 -0.68
CA TYR A 8 16.40 19.28 0.25
C TYR A 8 15.41 20.44 0.25
N THR A 9 15.89 21.69 0.11
CA THR A 9 15.01 22.87 0.00
C THR A 9 14.26 22.90 -1.34
N ILE A 10 14.84 22.46 -2.44
CA ILE A 10 14.18 22.38 -3.75
C ILE A 10 13.10 21.27 -3.73
N ILE A 11 13.38 20.13 -3.11
CA ILE A 11 12.40 19.04 -2.95
C ILE A 11 11.24 19.48 -2.06
N ALA A 12 11.52 20.15 -0.93
CA ALA A 12 10.49 20.68 -0.05
C ALA A 12 9.68 21.80 -0.72
N ALA A 13 10.30 22.67 -1.51
CA ALA A 13 9.63 23.72 -2.26
C ALA A 13 8.76 23.18 -3.40
N ALA A 14 9.18 22.11 -4.08
CA ALA A 14 8.37 21.42 -5.08
C ALA A 14 7.11 20.78 -4.47
N PHE A 15 7.20 20.24 -3.25
CA PHE A 15 6.06 19.74 -2.49
C PHE A 15 5.07 20.86 -2.08
N LEU A 16 5.56 22.02 -1.72
CA LEU A 16 4.72 23.18 -1.37
C LEU A 16 4.06 23.85 -2.59
N ALA A 17 4.72 23.83 -3.75
CA ALA A 17 4.20 24.43 -4.99
C ALA A 17 3.10 23.59 -5.65
N ALA A 18 3.02 22.28 -5.40
CA ALA A 18 1.98 21.40 -5.93
C ALA A 18 0.59 21.64 -5.30
N GLY A 19 0.48 22.48 -4.26
CA GLY A 19 -0.75 22.82 -3.55
C GLY A 19 -1.56 23.97 -4.17
N SER A 20 -1.17 24.58 -5.30
CA SER A 20 -1.86 25.72 -5.89
C SER A 20 -3.03 25.28 -6.80
N ALA A 21 -4.23 25.60 -6.33
CA ALA A 21 -5.52 25.80 -7.00
C ALA A 21 -5.69 25.21 -8.41
N ALA A 22 -5.98 23.92 -8.48
CA ALA A 22 -6.68 23.34 -9.63
C ALA A 22 -8.21 23.62 -9.49
N PRO A 23 -8.95 23.84 -10.59
CA PRO A 23 -10.40 23.99 -10.52
C PRO A 23 -11.01 22.75 -9.89
N ALA A 24 -11.93 22.96 -8.94
CA ALA A 24 -12.66 21.88 -8.27
C ALA A 24 -13.37 21.03 -9.34
N ARG A 25 -12.92 19.79 -9.52
CA ARG A 25 -13.61 18.79 -10.31
C ARG A 25 -14.55 18.05 -9.37
N ALA A 26 -15.76 17.73 -9.85
CA ALA A 26 -16.67 16.89 -9.10
C ALA A 26 -15.96 15.56 -8.78
N ALA A 27 -15.80 15.27 -7.50
CA ALA A 27 -15.27 13.99 -7.03
C ALA A 27 -16.31 12.88 -7.33
N GLY A 28 -15.84 11.66 -7.62
CA GLY A 28 -16.72 10.50 -7.77
C GLY A 28 -17.29 10.29 -9.18
N THR A 29 -16.67 10.83 -10.22
CA THR A 29 -17.08 10.61 -11.63
C THR A 29 -16.52 9.30 -12.22
N THR A 30 -15.82 8.50 -11.42
CA THR A 30 -15.25 7.21 -11.83
C THR A 30 -16.08 6.04 -11.29
N ALA A 31 -16.06 4.91 -12.00
CA ALA A 31 -16.52 3.62 -11.50
C ALA A 31 -15.50 3.02 -10.53
N ALA A 32 -15.84 1.92 -9.89
CA ALA A 32 -14.96 1.14 -9.01
C ALA A 32 -14.25 1.98 -7.94
N ASN A 33 -14.97 2.90 -7.30
CA ASN A 33 -14.41 3.75 -6.26
C ASN A 33 -13.86 2.97 -5.05
N PHE A 34 -14.26 1.71 -4.88
CA PHE A 34 -13.72 0.83 -3.85
C PHE A 34 -12.19 0.61 -4.00
N LEU A 35 -11.62 0.79 -5.21
CA LEU A 35 -10.18 0.74 -5.45
C LEU A 35 -9.39 1.88 -4.77
N LYS A 36 -10.08 2.92 -4.28
CA LYS A 36 -9.49 4.02 -3.51
C LYS A 36 -9.54 3.77 -2.00
N ILE A 37 -10.25 2.75 -1.55
CA ILE A 37 -10.37 2.43 -0.12
C ILE A 37 -9.11 1.69 0.32
N PRO A 38 -8.40 2.18 1.35
CA PRO A 38 -7.25 1.47 1.91
C PRO A 38 -7.64 0.09 2.39
N VAL A 39 -6.91 -0.95 1.98
CA VAL A 39 -7.29 -2.33 2.26
C VAL A 39 -6.28 -3.06 3.14
N ALA A 40 -4.99 -2.84 2.97
CA ALA A 40 -3.94 -3.47 3.76
C ALA A 40 -3.66 -2.71 5.06
N ALA A 41 -3.56 -3.42 6.19
CA ALA A 41 -3.45 -2.80 7.51
C ALA A 41 -2.15 -1.99 7.68
N MET A 42 -1.01 -2.50 7.21
CA MET A 42 0.28 -1.82 7.36
C MET A 42 0.33 -0.48 6.60
N PRO A 43 0.06 -0.41 5.28
CA PRO A 43 0.04 0.86 4.56
C PRO A 43 -1.00 1.85 5.08
N SER A 44 -2.17 1.36 5.51
CA SER A 44 -3.23 2.20 6.06
C SER A 44 -2.80 2.96 7.31
N GLY A 45 -2.01 2.35 8.18
CA GLY A 45 -1.45 3.00 9.36
C GLY A 45 -0.47 4.14 9.03
N MET A 46 0.04 4.19 7.79
CA MET A 46 0.93 5.23 7.26
C MET A 46 0.21 6.17 6.26
N ALA A 47 -1.11 6.29 6.33
CA ALA A 47 -1.94 7.03 5.37
C ALA A 47 -1.65 6.67 3.90
N GLU A 48 -1.27 5.42 3.61
CA GLU A 48 -0.92 4.89 2.27
C GLU A 48 0.33 5.53 1.63
N ALA A 49 1.24 6.11 2.41
CA ALA A 49 2.57 6.53 1.95
C ALA A 49 3.44 5.30 1.67
N TYR A 50 3.17 4.61 0.56
CA TYR A 50 3.74 3.29 0.28
C TYR A 50 4.37 3.15 -1.12
N THR A 51 4.34 4.18 -1.96
CA THR A 51 4.82 4.13 -3.36
C THR A 51 6.31 3.81 -3.47
N ALA A 52 7.12 4.24 -2.51
CA ALA A 52 8.57 3.95 -2.45
C ALA A 52 8.92 2.82 -1.47
N MET A 53 7.93 2.21 -0.83
CA MET A 53 8.12 1.13 0.14
C MET A 53 8.25 -0.23 -0.54
N VAL A 54 8.73 -1.23 0.22
CA VAL A 54 8.98 -2.60 -0.22
C VAL A 54 8.14 -3.57 0.62
N GLY A 55 7.47 -4.49 -0.04
CA GLY A 55 6.68 -5.51 0.65
C GLY A 55 5.58 -6.11 -0.23
N PRO A 56 4.83 -7.10 0.26
CA PRO A 56 3.78 -7.77 -0.52
C PRO A 56 2.65 -6.81 -0.93
N ASP A 57 2.35 -5.81 -0.09
CA ASP A 57 1.29 -4.83 -0.36
C ASP A 57 1.68 -3.82 -1.45
N SER A 58 2.94 -3.83 -1.92
CA SER A 58 3.38 -3.02 -3.06
C SER A 58 2.58 -3.30 -4.34
N ILE A 59 1.97 -4.48 -4.47
CA ILE A 59 1.08 -4.81 -5.60
C ILE A 59 -0.08 -3.80 -5.75
N LEU A 60 -0.48 -3.13 -4.67
CA LEU A 60 -1.56 -2.15 -4.64
C LEU A 60 -1.11 -0.72 -4.96
N TYR A 61 0.17 -0.38 -4.66
CA TYR A 61 0.67 1.00 -4.66
C TYR A 61 1.75 1.26 -5.70
N ASN A 62 2.66 0.32 -5.87
CA ASN A 62 3.75 0.36 -6.85
C ASN A 62 4.30 -1.06 -7.06
N PRO A 63 3.95 -1.75 -8.14
CA PRO A 63 4.38 -3.12 -8.34
C PRO A 63 5.89 -3.33 -8.38
N ALA A 64 6.66 -2.26 -8.63
CA ALA A 64 8.13 -2.34 -8.60
C ALA A 64 8.68 -2.67 -7.20
N GLY A 65 7.98 -2.33 -6.12
CA GLY A 65 8.37 -2.69 -4.76
C GLY A 65 8.48 -4.19 -4.54
N LEU A 66 7.69 -5.00 -5.26
CA LEU A 66 7.79 -6.46 -5.22
C LEU A 66 9.15 -6.98 -5.70
N GLY A 67 9.74 -6.34 -6.72
CA GLY A 67 11.04 -6.75 -7.27
C GLY A 67 12.23 -6.51 -6.33
N LEU A 68 12.02 -5.73 -5.27
CA LEU A 68 13.00 -5.46 -4.21
C LEU A 68 12.87 -6.41 -3.02
N MET A 69 11.85 -7.27 -2.97
CA MET A 69 11.68 -8.25 -1.90
C MET A 69 12.78 -9.31 -1.96
N SER A 70 13.34 -9.66 -0.79
CA SER A 70 14.35 -10.72 -0.63
C SER A 70 13.75 -12.05 -0.17
N TYR A 71 12.44 -12.10 0.07
CA TYR A 71 11.68 -13.21 0.65
C TYR A 71 10.38 -13.42 -0.11
N SER A 72 9.76 -14.57 0.08
CA SER A 72 8.37 -14.81 -0.29
C SER A 72 7.45 -14.50 0.88
N SER A 73 6.22 -14.11 0.63
CA SER A 73 5.28 -13.76 1.70
C SER A 73 3.84 -13.99 1.29
N PHE A 74 3.03 -14.30 2.30
CA PHE A 74 1.57 -14.24 2.26
C PHE A 74 1.12 -13.09 3.17
N SER A 75 0.13 -12.31 2.75
CA SER A 75 -0.49 -11.25 3.55
C SER A 75 -2.01 -11.35 3.44
N GLY A 76 -2.70 -11.18 4.54
CA GLY A 76 -4.16 -11.10 4.60
C GLY A 76 -4.59 -9.93 5.46
N SER A 77 -5.72 -9.29 5.15
CA SER A 77 -6.28 -8.20 5.94
C SER A 77 -7.80 -8.25 5.93
N HIS A 78 -8.39 -8.09 7.12
CA HIS A 78 -9.81 -7.84 7.33
C HIS A 78 -10.00 -6.38 7.71
N ASN A 79 -10.88 -5.69 6.99
CA ASN A 79 -11.23 -4.30 7.24
C ASN A 79 -12.73 -4.21 7.58
N GLN A 80 -13.01 -3.80 8.81
CA GLN A 80 -14.35 -3.36 9.19
C GLN A 80 -14.49 -1.89 8.79
N TYR A 81 -15.13 -1.67 7.66
CA TYR A 81 -15.34 -0.35 7.08
C TYR A 81 -16.61 0.31 7.64
N LEU A 82 -16.95 1.48 7.14
CA LEU A 82 -18.09 2.26 7.60
C LEU A 82 -19.42 1.54 7.32
N LEU A 83 -20.46 1.79 8.13
CA LEU A 83 -21.83 1.31 7.94
C LEU A 83 -21.98 -0.21 7.83
N GLY A 84 -21.11 -0.98 8.47
CA GLY A 84 -21.15 -2.43 8.43
C GLY A 84 -20.58 -3.06 7.15
N ILE A 85 -20.04 -2.26 6.24
CA ILE A 85 -19.31 -2.75 5.06
C ILE A 85 -18.04 -3.46 5.53
N THR A 86 -17.77 -4.61 4.96
CA THR A 86 -16.53 -5.37 5.21
C THR A 86 -15.69 -5.44 3.95
N GLN A 87 -14.38 -5.47 4.13
CA GLN A 87 -13.44 -5.64 3.03
C GLN A 87 -12.35 -6.63 3.42
N GLU A 88 -12.18 -7.63 2.57
CA GLU A 88 -11.18 -8.68 2.69
C GLU A 88 -10.07 -8.47 1.68
N TYR A 89 -8.86 -8.79 2.07
CA TYR A 89 -7.69 -8.73 1.21
C TYR A 89 -6.75 -9.89 1.46
N LEU A 90 -6.26 -10.48 0.39
CA LEU A 90 -5.24 -11.52 0.40
C LEU A 90 -4.19 -11.20 -0.66
N SER A 91 -2.93 -11.41 -0.37
CA SER A 91 -1.85 -11.36 -1.35
C SER A 91 -0.82 -12.46 -1.10
N LEU A 92 -0.24 -12.94 -2.19
CA LEU A 92 0.85 -13.90 -2.19
C LEU A 92 1.94 -13.36 -3.12
N ALA A 93 3.12 -13.10 -2.58
CA ALA A 93 4.29 -12.71 -3.34
C ALA A 93 5.33 -13.83 -3.26
N TRP A 94 5.68 -14.40 -4.41
CA TRP A 94 6.65 -15.49 -4.50
C TRP A 94 7.89 -15.02 -5.24
N ARG A 95 9.01 -15.13 -4.56
CA ARG A 95 10.28 -14.74 -5.12
C ARG A 95 10.94 -15.89 -5.89
N PHE A 96 11.25 -15.64 -7.15
CA PHE A 96 12.01 -16.51 -8.02
C PHE A 96 13.40 -15.93 -8.32
N PRO A 97 14.35 -16.73 -8.82
CA PRO A 97 15.66 -16.22 -9.25
C PRO A 97 15.60 -15.17 -10.37
N PHE A 98 14.53 -15.17 -11.18
CA PHE A 98 14.34 -14.25 -12.31
C PHE A 98 13.53 -13.00 -11.98
N GLY A 99 12.89 -12.94 -10.80
CA GLY A 99 12.03 -11.84 -10.36
C GLY A 99 10.99 -12.31 -9.35
N THR A 100 10.07 -11.43 -8.96
CA THR A 100 8.97 -11.74 -8.04
C THR A 100 7.65 -11.77 -8.81
N VAL A 101 6.89 -12.85 -8.64
CA VAL A 101 5.50 -12.97 -9.11
C VAL A 101 4.60 -12.80 -7.90
N ALA A 102 3.54 -12.01 -8.03
CA ALA A 102 2.58 -11.83 -6.95
C ALA A 102 1.14 -11.93 -7.48
N GLY A 103 0.25 -12.44 -6.63
CA GLY A 103 -1.19 -12.40 -6.82
C GLY A 103 -1.85 -11.67 -5.67
N ALA A 104 -2.96 -10.98 -5.94
CA ALA A 104 -3.78 -10.37 -4.90
C ALA A 104 -5.27 -10.53 -5.21
N PHE A 105 -6.06 -10.62 -4.16
CA PHE A 105 -7.51 -10.64 -4.19
C PHE A 105 -8.04 -9.64 -3.15
N SER A 106 -9.03 -8.85 -3.53
CA SER A 106 -9.78 -8.00 -2.60
C SER A 106 -11.26 -8.13 -2.90
N SER A 107 -12.06 -8.20 -1.83
CA SER A 107 -13.52 -8.21 -1.90
C SER A 107 -14.08 -7.20 -0.90
N LEU A 108 -15.01 -6.37 -1.34
CA LEU A 108 -15.77 -5.46 -0.48
C LEU A 108 -17.25 -5.82 -0.59
N SER A 109 -17.90 -5.99 0.56
CA SER A 109 -19.31 -6.37 0.66
C SER A 109 -20.05 -5.44 1.61
N SER A 110 -21.24 -4.98 1.20
CA SER A 110 -22.12 -4.20 2.08
C SER A 110 -22.92 -5.06 3.05
N GLY A 111 -22.92 -6.39 2.85
CA GLY A 111 -23.94 -7.22 3.50
C GLY A 111 -25.33 -6.95 2.93
N ASP A 112 -26.36 -7.40 3.65
CA ASP A 112 -27.76 -7.22 3.29
C ASP A 112 -28.23 -5.79 3.62
N ILE A 113 -28.81 -5.09 2.66
CA ILE A 113 -29.43 -3.76 2.79
C ILE A 113 -30.91 -3.92 2.53
N ASP A 114 -31.77 -3.41 3.41
CA ASP A 114 -33.21 -3.43 3.19
C ASP A 114 -33.56 -2.53 2.00
N ALA A 115 -34.29 -3.08 1.05
CA ALA A 115 -34.72 -2.39 -0.17
C ALA A 115 -36.22 -1.99 -0.06
N TYR A 116 -36.49 -0.78 -0.52
CA TYR A 116 -37.85 -0.20 -0.54
C TYR A 116 -38.20 0.24 -1.94
N ASP A 117 -39.48 0.17 -2.27
CA ASP A 117 -40.02 0.71 -3.53
C ASP A 117 -40.27 2.22 -3.45
N GLU A 118 -40.81 2.79 -4.55
CA GLU A 118 -41.13 4.23 -4.66
C GLU A 118 -42.19 4.71 -3.64
N ASN A 119 -42.89 3.78 -2.98
CA ASN A 119 -43.92 4.05 -1.98
C ASN A 119 -43.46 3.71 -0.55
N ASP A 120 -42.15 3.58 -0.32
CA ASP A 120 -41.56 3.18 0.96
C ASP A 120 -42.01 1.79 1.44
N MET A 121 -42.48 0.92 0.54
CA MET A 121 -42.82 -0.46 0.90
C MET A 121 -41.61 -1.37 0.78
N PRO A 122 -41.38 -2.24 1.78
CA PRO A 122 -40.24 -3.14 1.73
C PRO A 122 -40.37 -4.16 0.59
N VAL A 123 -39.41 -4.17 -0.32
CA VAL A 123 -39.37 -5.09 -1.47
C VAL A 123 -38.34 -6.20 -1.30
N GLY A 124 -37.73 -6.32 -0.12
CA GLY A 124 -36.77 -7.36 0.21
C GLY A 124 -35.42 -6.81 0.59
N LYS A 125 -34.35 -7.54 0.26
CA LYS A 125 -32.96 -7.17 0.54
C LYS A 125 -32.17 -7.08 -0.74
N THR A 126 -31.21 -6.17 -0.75
CA THR A 126 -30.21 -6.02 -1.81
C THR A 126 -28.82 -6.03 -1.21
N SER A 127 -27.78 -6.25 -2.01
CA SER A 127 -26.39 -6.20 -1.60
C SER A 127 -25.53 -5.61 -2.69
N THR A 128 -24.35 -5.11 -2.31
CA THR A 128 -23.32 -4.73 -3.25
C THR A 128 -22.06 -5.54 -2.98
N ASN A 129 -21.45 -6.08 -4.02
CA ASN A 129 -20.21 -6.82 -3.94
C ASN A 129 -19.24 -6.30 -5.00
N HIS A 130 -18.04 -5.94 -4.54
CA HIS A 130 -16.99 -5.48 -5.43
C HIS A 130 -15.78 -6.39 -5.25
N ARG A 131 -15.16 -6.80 -6.36
CA ARG A 131 -14.03 -7.72 -6.34
C ARG A 131 -12.90 -7.21 -7.21
N MET A 132 -11.68 -7.42 -6.77
CA MET A 132 -10.46 -7.16 -7.55
C MET A 132 -9.56 -8.38 -7.45
N MET A 133 -9.12 -8.88 -8.59
CA MET A 133 -8.07 -9.89 -8.72
C MET A 133 -6.90 -9.27 -9.46
N ALA A 134 -5.68 -9.50 -8.99
CA ALA A 134 -4.48 -8.93 -9.58
C ALA A 134 -3.38 -9.97 -9.70
N VAL A 135 -2.64 -9.90 -10.80
CA VAL A 135 -1.39 -10.65 -11.00
C VAL A 135 -0.30 -9.67 -11.39
N SER A 136 0.84 -9.77 -10.73
CA SER A 136 1.96 -8.85 -10.89
C SER A 136 3.27 -9.59 -11.14
N PHE A 137 4.13 -8.97 -11.93
CA PHE A 137 5.52 -9.36 -12.09
C PHE A 137 6.43 -8.15 -11.88
N ALA A 138 7.51 -8.36 -11.12
CA ALA A 138 8.50 -7.32 -10.88
C ALA A 138 9.93 -7.89 -10.88
N LYS A 139 10.88 -7.04 -11.30
CA LYS A 139 12.29 -7.40 -11.36
C LYS A 139 13.17 -6.21 -11.01
N SER A 140 14.24 -6.48 -10.26
CA SER A 140 15.26 -5.48 -9.92
C SER A 140 16.61 -5.76 -10.59
N TRP A 141 17.40 -4.70 -10.78
CA TRP A 141 18.78 -4.74 -11.27
C TRP A 141 19.67 -3.83 -10.41
N PRO A 142 20.89 -4.25 -10.02
CA PRO A 142 21.39 -5.62 -10.11
C PRO A 142 20.50 -6.58 -9.32
N HIS A 143 20.47 -7.84 -9.75
CA HIS A 143 19.66 -8.87 -9.09
C HIS A 143 20.19 -9.15 -7.69
N PHE A 144 19.29 -9.38 -6.72
CA PHE A 144 19.70 -9.79 -5.38
C PHE A 144 20.40 -11.15 -5.44
N ARG A 145 21.63 -11.23 -4.97
CA ARG A 145 22.26 -12.50 -4.66
C ARG A 145 21.67 -13.07 -3.36
N LYS A 146 21.68 -14.38 -3.24
CA LYS A 146 21.10 -15.09 -2.09
C LYS A 146 21.74 -14.68 -0.73
N ASP A 147 22.97 -14.22 -0.78
CA ASP A 147 23.79 -13.70 0.31
C ASP A 147 23.61 -12.19 0.59
N GLU A 148 23.09 -11.42 -0.38
CA GLU A 148 22.88 -9.97 -0.22
C GLU A 148 21.57 -9.63 0.52
N GLY A 149 20.61 -10.55 0.60
CA GLY A 149 19.37 -10.38 1.37
C GLY A 149 19.60 -10.20 2.88
N ARG A 150 20.84 -10.38 3.33
CA ARG A 150 21.27 -10.12 4.71
C ARG A 150 21.51 -8.65 5.00
N LEU A 151 21.53 -7.80 4.00
CA LEU A 151 22.22 -6.51 4.08
C LEU A 151 21.35 -5.30 3.80
N ASP A 152 20.07 -5.48 3.50
CA ASP A 152 19.16 -4.37 3.29
C ASP A 152 18.13 -4.27 4.44
N PRO A 153 18.28 -3.29 5.35
CA PRO A 153 17.41 -3.17 6.52
C PRO A 153 16.00 -2.70 6.19
N MET A 154 15.76 -2.14 5.01
CA MET A 154 14.40 -1.84 4.55
C MET A 154 13.67 -3.08 4.05
N LEU A 155 14.43 -4.07 3.58
CA LEU A 155 13.91 -5.39 3.38
C LEU A 155 13.72 -5.97 4.77
N ILE A 156 12.50 -6.34 5.12
CA ILE A 156 12.23 -7.13 6.30
C ILE A 156 13.10 -8.38 6.16
N THR A 157 14.31 -8.32 6.67
CA THR A 157 15.20 -9.48 6.66
C THR A 157 14.56 -10.54 7.53
N PRO A 158 14.38 -11.76 7.00
CA PRO A 158 13.87 -12.82 7.85
C PRO A 158 14.77 -12.90 9.07
N PRO A 159 14.21 -12.91 10.26
CA PRO A 159 14.91 -12.78 11.52
C PRO A 159 15.82 -13.98 11.88
N TRP A 160 15.68 -15.09 11.17
CA TRP A 160 16.63 -16.21 11.27
C TRP A 160 17.99 -15.95 10.62
N THR A 161 18.14 -14.90 9.85
CA THR A 161 19.47 -14.46 9.46
C THR A 161 20.07 -13.71 10.64
N ARG A 162 20.92 -14.36 11.41
CA ARG A 162 21.76 -13.75 12.43
C ARG A 162 22.59 -12.67 11.74
N ILE A 163 22.13 -11.45 11.79
CA ILE A 163 22.91 -10.31 11.32
C ILE A 163 23.86 -10.02 12.48
N GLU A 164 25.10 -10.38 12.32
CA GLU A 164 26.14 -9.71 13.08
C GLU A 164 26.02 -8.23 12.78
N PRO A 165 26.13 -7.34 13.79
CA PRO A 165 26.04 -5.91 13.55
C PRO A 165 27.12 -5.53 12.54
N VAL A 166 26.74 -5.36 11.30
CA VAL A 166 27.63 -4.82 10.27
C VAL A 166 27.67 -3.33 10.50
N THR A 167 28.66 -2.92 11.27
CA THR A 167 28.86 -1.54 11.73
C THR A 167 29.11 -0.53 10.61
N ASP A 168 29.19 -0.95 9.34
CA ASP A 168 29.49 -0.04 8.22
C ASP A 168 28.76 -0.39 6.92
N TYR A 169 27.51 -0.92 7.03
CA TYR A 169 26.72 -1.18 5.84
C TYR A 169 26.17 0.11 5.23
N ARG A 170 26.88 0.60 4.25
CA ARG A 170 26.39 1.63 3.34
C ARG A 170 26.10 0.96 2.01
N PRO A 171 24.83 0.81 1.60
CA PRO A 171 24.55 0.31 0.25
C PRO A 171 25.26 1.23 -0.76
N LYS A 172 26.34 0.73 -1.32
CA LYS A 172 27.12 1.46 -2.36
C LYS A 172 26.48 1.28 -3.74
N VAL A 173 25.50 0.41 -3.85
CA VAL A 173 24.97 -0.02 -5.13
C VAL A 173 23.58 0.63 -5.34
N TYR A 174 23.48 1.36 -6.43
CA TYR A 174 22.19 1.79 -6.95
C TYR A 174 21.43 0.57 -7.44
N ARG A 175 20.14 0.51 -7.14
CA ARG A 175 19.27 -0.58 -7.58
C ARG A 175 18.01 0.01 -8.17
N ILE A 176 17.65 -0.44 -9.37
CA ILE A 176 16.40 -0.09 -10.03
C ILE A 176 15.50 -1.32 -10.06
N SER A 177 14.25 -1.13 -9.77
CA SER A 177 13.21 -2.15 -9.91
C SER A 177 12.09 -1.62 -10.79
N VAL A 178 11.52 -2.50 -11.62
CA VAL A 178 10.31 -2.21 -12.40
C VAL A 178 9.32 -3.33 -12.18
N GLY A 179 8.03 -3.00 -12.25
CA GLY A 179 6.95 -3.96 -12.09
C GLY A 179 5.71 -3.57 -12.89
N ALA A 180 4.91 -4.58 -13.21
CA ALA A 180 3.63 -4.40 -13.88
C ALA A 180 2.60 -5.34 -13.27
N THR A 181 1.33 -4.92 -13.29
CA THR A 181 0.19 -5.67 -12.78
C THR A 181 -0.95 -5.64 -13.78
N VAL A 182 -1.63 -6.76 -13.93
CA VAL A 182 -2.92 -6.87 -14.60
C VAL A 182 -3.96 -7.13 -13.53
N LYS A 183 -5.06 -6.37 -13.56
CA LYS A 183 -6.19 -6.48 -12.63
C LYS A 183 -7.47 -6.80 -13.39
N LYS A 184 -8.28 -7.68 -12.81
CA LYS A 184 -9.70 -7.82 -13.14
C LYS A 184 -10.51 -7.18 -12.04
N VAL A 185 -11.43 -6.29 -12.40
CA VAL A 185 -12.26 -5.53 -11.47
C VAL A 185 -13.72 -5.80 -11.81
N ASP A 186 -14.44 -6.39 -10.88
CA ASP A 186 -15.86 -6.73 -11.02
C ASP A 186 -16.65 -5.98 -9.94
N GLU A 187 -17.77 -5.37 -10.32
CA GLU A 187 -18.74 -4.73 -9.42
C GLU A 187 -20.11 -5.34 -9.64
N GLU A 188 -20.78 -5.61 -8.54
CA GLU A 188 -22.17 -6.06 -8.49
C GLU A 188 -22.99 -5.07 -7.66
N LEU A 189 -24.01 -4.51 -8.26
CA LEU A 189 -24.93 -3.53 -7.66
C LEU A 189 -26.36 -4.01 -7.89
N ALA A 190 -27.07 -4.37 -6.81
CA ALA A 190 -28.47 -4.79 -6.86
C ALA A 190 -28.75 -5.89 -7.92
N GLY A 191 -27.83 -6.87 -8.05
CA GLY A 191 -27.92 -7.98 -8.98
C GLY A 191 -27.37 -7.72 -10.39
N GLU A 192 -27.08 -6.46 -10.74
CA GLU A 192 -26.40 -6.13 -11.99
C GLU A 192 -24.88 -6.21 -11.83
N THR A 193 -24.21 -6.86 -12.78
CA THR A 193 -22.76 -7.05 -12.74
C THR A 193 -22.06 -6.35 -13.89
N SER A 194 -20.95 -5.71 -13.59
CA SER A 194 -20.07 -5.10 -14.58
C SER A 194 -18.62 -5.45 -14.27
N GLY A 195 -17.84 -5.82 -15.27
CA GLY A 195 -16.44 -6.17 -15.11
C GLY A 195 -15.55 -5.50 -16.15
N THR A 196 -14.31 -5.22 -15.76
CA THR A 196 -13.30 -4.64 -16.65
C THR A 196 -11.90 -5.04 -16.25
N TYR A 197 -10.94 -4.76 -17.13
CA TYR A 197 -9.52 -4.96 -16.86
C TYR A 197 -8.80 -3.64 -16.64
N ALA A 198 -7.82 -3.65 -15.75
CA ALA A 198 -6.94 -2.53 -15.47
C ALA A 198 -5.47 -2.98 -15.49
N PHE A 199 -4.59 -2.03 -15.72
CA PHE A 199 -3.15 -2.24 -15.78
C PHE A 199 -2.46 -1.25 -14.87
N ASP A 200 -1.43 -1.74 -14.15
CA ASP A 200 -0.54 -0.90 -13.38
C ASP A 200 0.89 -1.08 -13.88
N ALA A 201 1.66 -0.03 -13.73
CA ALA A 201 3.10 -0.05 -13.96
C ALA A 201 3.79 0.79 -12.89
N GLY A 202 5.02 0.40 -12.56
CA GLY A 202 5.80 1.15 -11.59
C GLY A 202 7.30 0.96 -11.71
N ALA A 203 8.01 1.91 -11.13
CA ALA A 203 9.45 1.89 -11.00
C ALA A 203 9.86 2.35 -9.61
N THR A 204 10.94 1.77 -9.09
CA THR A 204 11.56 2.17 -7.82
C THR A 204 13.06 2.21 -7.97
N LEU A 205 13.67 3.29 -7.52
CA LEU A 205 15.11 3.49 -7.47
C LEU A 205 15.57 3.48 -6.01
N VAL A 206 16.45 2.53 -5.68
CA VAL A 206 17.12 2.48 -4.38
C VAL A 206 18.44 3.22 -4.50
N LEU A 207 18.63 4.19 -3.63
CA LEU A 207 19.80 5.04 -3.57
C LEU A 207 20.63 4.72 -2.31
N PRO A 208 21.91 5.08 -2.27
CA PRO A 208 22.72 4.94 -1.06
C PRO A 208 22.09 5.61 0.16
N ARG A 209 22.39 5.10 1.36
CA ARG A 209 21.88 5.58 2.65
C ARG A 209 20.38 5.35 2.85
N HIS A 210 19.88 4.22 2.35
CA HIS A 210 18.49 3.80 2.56
C HIS A 210 17.46 4.84 2.09
N PHE A 211 17.72 5.45 0.93
CA PHE A 211 16.80 6.38 0.32
C PHE A 211 16.16 5.74 -0.92
N HIS A 212 14.85 5.74 -0.99
CA HIS A 212 14.06 5.14 -2.05
C HIS A 212 13.21 6.20 -2.74
N VAL A 213 13.12 6.09 -4.05
CA VAL A 213 12.27 6.92 -4.90
C VAL A 213 11.39 5.99 -5.72
N GLY A 214 10.08 6.15 -5.63
CA GLY A 214 9.10 5.35 -6.34
C GLY A 214 8.21 6.20 -7.23
N ALA A 215 7.80 5.65 -8.36
CA ALA A 215 6.77 6.21 -9.22
C ALA A 215 5.89 5.09 -9.75
N SER A 216 4.58 5.32 -9.81
CA SER A 216 3.64 4.34 -10.34
C SER A 216 2.45 5.00 -11.04
N ALA A 217 1.89 4.27 -11.99
CA ALA A 217 0.66 4.55 -12.70
C ALA A 217 -0.27 3.37 -12.49
N LEU A 218 -1.43 3.60 -11.85
CA LEU A 218 -2.33 2.55 -11.38
C LEU A 218 -3.72 2.67 -12.01
N ASN A 219 -4.38 1.51 -12.17
CA ASN A 219 -5.76 1.39 -12.62
C ASN A 219 -6.02 2.02 -14.01
N PHE A 220 -5.05 1.96 -14.91
CA PHE A 220 -5.23 2.37 -16.30
C PHE A 220 -5.90 1.25 -17.10
N GLY A 221 -6.91 1.56 -17.91
CA GLY A 221 -7.53 0.55 -18.77
C GLY A 221 -8.97 0.81 -19.07
N GLY A 222 -9.79 -0.23 -18.90
CA GLY A 222 -11.15 -0.28 -19.35
C GLY A 222 -12.10 0.71 -18.70
N LYS A 223 -13.33 0.67 -19.19
CA LYS A 223 -14.47 1.34 -18.60
C LYS A 223 -15.42 0.27 -18.05
N GLN A 224 -16.08 0.55 -16.98
CA GLN A 224 -17.23 -0.24 -16.52
C GLN A 224 -18.52 0.34 -17.10
N LYS A 225 -19.40 -0.54 -17.48
CA LYS A 225 -20.70 -0.17 -18.04
C LYS A 225 -21.80 -0.74 -17.15
N PHE A 226 -22.62 0.15 -16.60
CA PHE A 226 -23.87 -0.19 -15.93
C PHE A 226 -25.03 0.43 -16.72
N TYR A 227 -26.00 -0.40 -17.12
CA TYR A 227 -27.09 0.01 -18.00
C TYR A 227 -26.57 0.72 -19.27
N GLU A 228 -26.92 1.98 -19.46
CA GLU A 228 -26.50 2.78 -20.61
C GLU A 228 -25.30 3.67 -20.34
N SER A 229 -24.91 3.86 -19.07
CA SER A 229 -23.77 4.72 -18.70
C SER A 229 -22.47 3.93 -18.57
N SER A 230 -21.38 4.53 -19.01
CA SER A 230 -20.04 3.96 -18.83
C SER A 230 -19.10 4.95 -18.15
N ALA A 231 -18.39 4.50 -17.12
CA ALA A 231 -17.43 5.29 -16.38
C ALA A 231 -16.03 4.65 -16.43
N LYS A 232 -15.01 5.50 -16.42
CA LYS A 232 -13.61 5.05 -16.33
C LYS A 232 -13.28 4.59 -14.91
N LEU A 233 -12.28 3.73 -14.79
CA LEU A 233 -11.69 3.40 -13.50
C LEU A 233 -10.96 4.61 -12.88
N PRO A 234 -10.78 4.64 -11.54
CA PRO A 234 -10.06 5.71 -10.85
C PRO A 234 -8.55 5.55 -11.06
N SER A 235 -8.10 5.86 -12.28
CA SER A 235 -6.67 5.83 -12.59
C SER A 235 -5.92 6.85 -11.75
N SER A 236 -4.71 6.49 -11.31
CA SER A 236 -3.89 7.38 -10.49
C SER A 236 -2.43 7.36 -10.91
N LEU A 237 -1.78 8.49 -10.70
CA LEU A 237 -0.34 8.65 -10.74
C LEU A 237 0.16 8.89 -9.32
N ARG A 238 1.21 8.16 -8.94
CA ARG A 238 1.82 8.28 -7.62
C ARG A 238 3.32 8.52 -7.77
N PHE A 239 3.85 9.39 -6.92
CA PHE A 239 5.27 9.61 -6.76
C PHE A 239 5.61 9.58 -5.28
N GLY A 240 6.54 8.75 -4.88
CA GLY A 240 6.87 8.51 -3.48
C GLY A 240 8.35 8.60 -3.18
N LEU A 241 8.63 9.00 -1.95
CA LEU A 241 9.96 9.01 -1.35
C LEU A 241 9.89 8.25 -0.03
N ALA A 242 10.92 7.46 0.27
CA ALA A 242 11.05 6.84 1.59
C ALA A 242 12.51 6.81 2.04
N LYS A 243 12.72 6.89 3.35
CA LYS A 243 14.05 6.86 3.94
C LYS A 243 14.04 6.25 5.32
N ASP A 244 15.02 5.37 5.56
CA ASP A 244 15.28 4.81 6.88
C ASP A 244 16.39 5.55 7.62
N PHE A 245 16.18 5.69 8.91
CA PHE A 245 17.12 6.24 9.87
C PHE A 245 17.36 5.20 10.96
N HIS A 246 18.59 4.78 11.11
CA HIS A 246 19.01 3.76 12.08
C HIS A 246 19.61 4.42 13.31
N THR A 247 19.27 3.92 14.51
CA THR A 247 19.99 4.26 15.73
C THR A 247 21.30 3.47 15.84
N ILE A 248 22.19 3.90 16.74
CA ILE A 248 23.58 3.42 16.87
C ILE A 248 23.67 1.89 16.98
N ASN A 249 22.67 1.21 17.55
CA ASN A 249 22.69 -0.25 17.74
C ASN A 249 21.55 -0.96 16.99
N ASP A 250 20.95 -0.33 15.99
CA ASP A 250 19.77 -0.85 15.27
C ASP A 250 18.62 -1.31 16.18
N ILE A 251 18.57 -0.77 17.40
CA ILE A 251 17.47 -1.04 18.35
C ILE A 251 16.18 -0.42 17.84
N MET A 252 16.29 0.75 17.22
CA MET A 252 15.17 1.46 16.61
C MET A 252 15.53 1.84 15.16
N VAL A 253 14.57 1.64 14.26
CA VAL A 253 14.62 2.11 12.87
C VAL A 253 13.42 2.98 12.64
N PHE A 254 13.64 4.20 12.14
CA PHE A 254 12.58 5.13 11.77
C PHE A 254 12.51 5.18 10.25
N THR A 255 11.35 4.81 9.70
CA THR A 255 11.06 4.96 8.28
C THR A 255 10.14 6.14 8.08
N VAL A 256 10.58 7.11 7.31
CA VAL A 256 9.75 8.24 6.86
C VAL A 256 9.42 8.04 5.40
N ALA A 257 8.14 8.04 5.06
CA ALA A 257 7.65 7.93 3.70
C ALA A 257 6.73 9.10 3.36
N SER A 258 6.72 9.51 2.10
CA SER A 258 5.86 10.59 1.61
C SER A 258 5.50 10.35 0.15
N ASP A 259 4.21 10.43 -0.18
CA ASP A 259 3.71 10.28 -1.54
C ASP A 259 2.90 11.50 -1.99
N LEU A 260 3.02 11.82 -3.27
CA LEU A 260 2.08 12.64 -4.02
C LEU A 260 1.20 11.71 -4.86
N VAL A 261 -0.11 11.84 -4.71
CA VAL A 261 -1.09 11.00 -5.40
C VAL A 261 -2.05 11.88 -6.17
N LYS A 262 -2.21 11.61 -7.47
CA LYS A 262 -3.17 12.28 -8.35
C LYS A 262 -4.10 11.25 -8.98
N TYR A 263 -5.35 11.24 -8.54
CA TYR A 263 -6.43 10.50 -9.20
C TYR A 263 -7.00 11.28 -10.38
N SER A 264 -7.59 10.57 -11.33
CA SER A 264 -8.17 11.17 -12.54
C SER A 264 -9.37 12.08 -12.25
N ASP A 265 -10.08 11.85 -11.14
CA ASP A 265 -11.33 12.52 -10.74
C ASP A 265 -11.22 13.32 -9.43
N GLN A 266 -10.03 13.51 -8.89
CA GLN A 266 -9.81 14.26 -7.65
C GLN A 266 -8.59 15.16 -7.78
N ASP A 267 -8.46 16.14 -6.88
CA ASP A 267 -7.25 16.96 -6.76
C ASP A 267 -6.07 16.13 -6.28
N ALA A 268 -4.86 16.61 -6.54
CA ALA A 268 -3.66 15.98 -6.02
C ALA A 268 -3.65 16.06 -4.49
N LEU A 269 -3.30 14.94 -3.86
CA LEU A 269 -3.16 14.86 -2.42
C LEU A 269 -1.73 14.45 -2.05
N ALA A 270 -1.27 14.92 -0.91
CA ALA A 270 -0.02 14.50 -0.31
C ALA A 270 -0.32 13.64 0.91
N VAL A 271 0.42 12.58 1.06
CA VAL A 271 0.37 11.70 2.23
C VAL A 271 1.77 11.54 2.81
N MET A 272 1.84 11.42 4.12
CA MET A 272 3.08 11.20 4.86
C MET A 272 2.87 10.06 5.85
N GLY A 273 3.89 9.24 6.01
CA GLY A 273 3.91 8.14 6.96
C GLY A 273 5.21 8.11 7.74
N LEU A 274 5.09 7.80 9.01
CA LEU A 274 6.20 7.49 9.92
C LEU A 274 5.97 6.10 10.48
N GLN A 275 6.96 5.22 10.33
CA GLN A 275 7.02 3.96 11.03
C GLN A 275 8.23 3.95 11.95
N THR A 276 8.06 3.44 13.16
CA THR A 276 9.13 3.20 14.11
C THR A 276 9.16 1.71 14.41
N ASP A 277 10.23 1.04 14.00
CA ASP A 277 10.51 -0.34 14.37
C ASP A 277 11.34 -0.36 15.65
N ILE A 278 10.84 -1.06 16.68
CA ILE A 278 11.46 -1.17 17.99
C ILE A 278 11.90 -2.62 18.17
N MET A 279 13.21 -2.85 18.33
CA MET A 279 13.81 -4.17 18.52
C MET A 279 13.43 -5.20 17.45
N ARG A 280 12.95 -4.74 16.28
CA ARG A 280 12.40 -5.60 15.20
C ARG A 280 11.21 -6.46 15.65
N MET A 281 10.57 -6.13 16.77
CA MET A 281 9.40 -6.81 17.32
C MET A 281 8.14 -5.97 17.17
N PHE A 282 8.22 -4.71 17.54
CA PHE A 282 7.08 -3.82 17.55
C PHE A 282 7.24 -2.74 16.49
N GLN A 283 6.15 -2.42 15.80
CA GLN A 283 6.07 -1.32 14.87
C GLN A 283 4.98 -0.36 15.32
N LEU A 284 5.31 0.91 15.42
CA LEU A 284 4.36 1.99 15.61
C LEU A 284 4.29 2.79 14.32
N ARG A 285 3.09 3.14 13.89
CA ARG A 285 2.86 3.88 12.65
C ARG A 285 1.95 5.07 12.89
N LEU A 286 2.31 6.18 12.24
CA LEU A 286 1.50 7.37 12.16
C LEU A 286 1.45 7.82 10.71
N GLY A 287 0.29 8.24 10.25
CA GLY A 287 0.10 8.75 8.91
C GLY A 287 -0.66 10.06 8.91
N TYR A 288 -0.43 10.87 7.89
CA TYR A 288 -1.13 12.12 7.64
C TYR A 288 -1.47 12.26 6.17
N THR A 289 -2.69 12.68 5.86
CA THR A 289 -3.16 12.95 4.50
C THR A 289 -3.72 14.37 4.38
N THR A 290 -3.50 14.99 3.22
CA THR A 290 -4.10 16.29 2.89
C THR A 290 -5.51 16.16 2.31
N GLN A 291 -6.04 14.95 2.19
CA GLN A 291 -7.40 14.71 1.69
C GLN A 291 -8.42 15.44 2.54
N LYS A 292 -9.24 16.28 1.91
CA LYS A 292 -10.18 17.17 2.61
C LYS A 292 -11.45 16.47 3.04
N ASP A 293 -11.83 15.40 2.35
CA ASP A 293 -13.14 14.74 2.50
C ASP A 293 -13.10 13.57 3.51
N SER A 294 -11.93 13.23 4.04
CA SER A 294 -11.79 12.22 5.09
C SER A 294 -11.76 12.89 6.45
N GLY A 295 -12.80 12.94 7.20
CA GLY A 295 -12.96 13.55 8.54
C GLY A 295 -11.67 13.85 9.31
N SER A 296 -10.92 12.85 9.75
CA SER A 296 -9.56 13.02 10.31
C SER A 296 -8.50 12.86 9.22
N ARG A 297 -7.47 13.69 9.30
CA ARG A 297 -6.30 13.62 8.43
C ARG A 297 -5.20 12.71 8.96
N MET A 298 -5.41 12.16 10.15
CA MET A 298 -4.42 11.31 10.82
C MET A 298 -4.86 9.86 10.83
N THR A 299 -3.91 8.97 10.65
CA THR A 299 -4.07 7.53 10.77
C THR A 299 -3.07 7.00 11.78
N GLY A 300 -3.37 5.87 12.39
CA GLY A 300 -2.47 5.22 13.33
C GLY A 300 -2.40 3.72 13.07
N GLY A 301 -1.29 3.10 13.44
CA GLY A 301 -1.13 1.66 13.31
C GLY A 301 -0.13 1.09 14.29
N PHE A 302 -0.30 -0.19 14.56
CA PHE A 302 0.59 -0.99 15.38
C PHE A 302 0.89 -2.30 14.67
N GLY A 303 2.11 -2.79 14.77
CA GLY A 303 2.52 -4.09 14.27
C GLY A 303 3.30 -4.87 15.31
N MET A 304 3.19 -6.19 15.26
CA MET A 304 3.96 -7.09 16.12
C MET A 304 4.53 -8.24 15.30
N ASN A 305 5.82 -8.43 15.40
CA ASN A 305 6.57 -9.47 14.73
C ASN A 305 6.88 -10.60 15.74
N PHE A 306 6.37 -11.80 15.49
CA PHE A 306 6.47 -12.92 16.40
C PHE A 306 7.78 -13.71 16.27
N ASP A 307 8.56 -13.42 15.31
CA ASP A 307 9.72 -14.16 14.91
C ASP A 307 10.84 -14.22 15.98
N ARG A 308 11.02 -13.17 16.80
CA ARG A 308 11.92 -13.23 17.96
C ARG A 308 11.37 -14.00 19.15
N LEU A 309 10.05 -14.19 19.19
CA LEU A 309 9.35 -14.91 20.26
C LEU A 309 9.18 -16.40 19.93
N SER A 310 9.48 -16.79 18.71
CA SER A 310 9.27 -18.13 18.18
C SER A 310 10.58 -18.86 17.98
N GLU A 311 10.62 -20.14 18.33
CA GLU A 311 11.76 -21.02 17.98
C GLU A 311 11.79 -21.20 16.44
N LYS A 312 13.02 -21.26 15.88
CA LYS A 312 13.21 -21.49 14.45
C LYS A 312 12.50 -22.76 13.98
N GLY A 313 11.71 -22.62 12.91
CA GLY A 313 10.98 -23.74 12.33
C GLY A 313 9.59 -23.99 12.93
N THR A 314 9.13 -23.17 13.87
CA THR A 314 7.74 -23.20 14.32
C THR A 314 6.82 -22.44 13.35
N MET A 315 5.53 -22.70 13.42
CA MET A 315 4.49 -22.08 12.57
C MET A 315 4.43 -20.54 12.68
N PHE A 316 4.94 -19.97 13.78
CA PHE A 316 4.98 -18.52 14.02
C PHE A 316 6.28 -17.86 13.60
N SER A 317 7.26 -18.62 13.14
CA SER A 317 8.49 -18.10 12.56
C SER A 317 8.14 -17.34 11.26
N GLY A 318 8.41 -16.02 11.22
CA GLY A 318 8.03 -15.15 10.12
C GLY A 318 6.60 -14.59 10.15
N ALA A 319 5.82 -14.86 11.23
CA ALA A 319 4.50 -14.30 11.39
C ALA A 319 4.55 -12.85 11.91
N ARG A 320 3.69 -11.99 11.35
CA ARG A 320 3.45 -10.63 11.82
C ARG A 320 1.95 -10.36 11.86
N VAL A 321 1.53 -9.60 12.85
CA VAL A 321 0.17 -9.07 12.97
C VAL A 321 0.24 -7.55 12.93
N ASP A 322 -0.62 -6.94 12.14
CA ASP A 322 -0.73 -5.51 11.97
C ASP A 322 -2.15 -5.05 12.28
N TYR A 323 -2.27 -3.91 12.93
CA TYR A 323 -3.52 -3.22 13.16
C TYR A 323 -3.42 -1.78 12.68
N SER A 324 -4.49 -1.26 12.09
CA SER A 324 -4.59 0.17 11.78
C SER A 324 -5.97 0.73 12.08
N TYR A 325 -5.95 2.00 12.43
CA TYR A 325 -7.11 2.81 12.79
C TYR A 325 -7.15 4.05 11.90
N LEU A 326 -8.31 4.29 11.30
CA LEU A 326 -8.59 5.49 10.52
C LEU A 326 -9.90 6.08 11.00
N ASP A 327 -9.90 7.39 11.21
CA ASP A 327 -11.05 8.17 11.63
C ASP A 327 -11.60 8.95 10.44
N TYR A 328 -12.88 8.73 10.12
CA TYR A 328 -13.61 9.43 9.06
C TYR A 328 -14.56 10.52 9.63
N GLY A 329 -14.28 11.00 10.83
CA GLY A 329 -15.03 12.06 11.50
C GLY A 329 -16.47 11.66 11.78
N SER A 330 -17.41 12.43 11.27
CA SER A 330 -18.86 12.17 11.47
C SER A 330 -19.36 10.85 10.87
N LEU A 331 -18.61 10.25 9.95
CA LEU A 331 -18.96 8.95 9.35
C LEU A 331 -18.54 7.78 10.23
N GLY A 332 -17.70 7.99 11.25
CA GLY A 332 -17.22 6.97 12.15
C GLY A 332 -15.77 6.57 11.91
N THR A 333 -15.40 5.43 12.46
CA THR A 333 -14.03 4.93 12.46
C THR A 333 -13.94 3.59 11.75
N THR A 334 -12.78 3.27 11.20
CA THR A 334 -12.52 1.97 10.56
C THR A 334 -11.32 1.29 11.19
N HIS A 335 -11.41 -0.02 11.29
CA HIS A 335 -10.43 -0.86 11.93
C HIS A 335 -9.95 -1.93 10.94
N ARG A 336 -8.65 -2.08 10.79
CA ARG A 336 -8.04 -3.11 9.94
C ARG A 336 -7.15 -4.00 10.77
N LEU A 337 -7.34 -5.29 10.62
CA LEU A 337 -6.47 -6.31 11.19
C LEU A 337 -5.80 -7.04 10.04
N GLY A 338 -4.49 -7.09 10.05
CA GLY A 338 -3.68 -7.78 9.04
C GLY A 338 -2.82 -8.86 9.65
N VAL A 339 -2.56 -9.90 8.86
CA VAL A 339 -1.58 -10.94 9.18
C VAL A 339 -0.64 -11.11 8.00
N GLN A 340 0.63 -11.35 8.28
CA GLN A 340 1.64 -11.60 7.25
C GLN A 340 2.52 -12.77 7.69
N PHE A 341 2.85 -13.63 6.73
CA PHE A 341 3.82 -14.71 6.89
C PHE A 341 4.94 -14.52 5.87
N ILE A 342 6.18 -14.72 6.30
CA ILE A 342 7.40 -14.52 5.50
C ILE A 342 8.23 -15.81 5.56
N TRP A 343 8.79 -16.25 4.39
CA TRP A 343 9.67 -17.42 4.29
C TRP A 343 10.73 -17.28 3.19
#